data_01dfaff2bda2b56c58d37cabd7fa9303
#
_entry.id   01dfaff2bda2b56c58d37cabd7fa9303
#
_cell.length_a   1.000
_cell.length_b   1.000
_cell.length_c   1.000
_cell.angle_alpha   90.00
_cell.angle_beta   90.00
_cell.angle_gamma   90.00
#
_symmetry.space_group_name_H-M   'P 1'
#
loop_
_entity.id
_entity.type
_entity.pdbx_description
1 polymer ?
#
loop_
_entity_poly.entity_id
_entity_poly.type
_entity_poly.pdbx_seq_one_letter_code
_entity_poly.pdbx_strand_id
1 'polypeptide(L)'
;TFTVRRDGSSVFGDNNKYGVFPSVALGWNIARESFMESSSNWLNTLKLRASYGKAGNEAIGVYQSRVKMDSGMLALGGASNAGLWPNDLMGNADLTWETTKSFNVGLDFGLWNNRLTGNIDVYFSKTNDLLLKRNLPKVTGYNTVYSNMGETANKGVELTLNSRNIVSGDFTWSSNLVFSWNKNEIKDLYGDGQNDLGNRWFLGHPIGVIYDYTMVGIWQEDEIARGDHLNWDPIAEAGDVKLADISGPDGVPDGKIDDNDRTIKGQTTPKWIGGLTNTFTYKDFTLSIFIQTTQGLKKNNSLIGMAGDEMGRRNTTTEIGYWTPENKSNEWRSLRKNSNKHGYGFPCDASY
;
A
#
# COMPACT_ATOMS: atom_id res chain seq x y z
N THR A 1 21.70 17.41 -18.02
CA THR A 1 22.46 16.18 -17.68
C THR A 1 21.87 15.01 -18.44
N PHE A 2 22.73 14.15 -18.99
CA PHE A 2 22.38 12.87 -19.58
C PHE A 2 23.24 11.80 -18.90
N THR A 3 22.63 10.70 -18.49
CA THR A 3 23.32 9.61 -17.81
C THR A 3 22.86 8.27 -18.40
N VAL A 4 23.79 7.34 -18.58
CA VAL A 4 23.50 5.95 -18.91
C VAL A 4 24.21 5.07 -17.90
N ARG A 5 23.44 4.18 -17.23
CA ARG A 5 23.96 3.19 -16.30
C ARG A 5 23.70 1.80 -16.85
N ARG A 6 24.67 0.91 -16.71
CA ARG A 6 24.54 -0.51 -17.00
C ARG A 6 24.81 -1.28 -15.71
N ASP A 7 23.80 -2.00 -15.24
CA ASP A 7 23.87 -2.80 -14.01
C ASP A 7 23.79 -4.28 -14.35
N GLY A 8 24.38 -5.12 -13.52
CA GLY A 8 24.36 -6.57 -13.67
C GLY A 8 23.93 -7.23 -12.36
N SER A 9 23.08 -8.26 -12.45
CA SER A 9 22.68 -9.08 -11.31
C SER A 9 22.77 -10.56 -11.62
N SER A 10 23.29 -11.33 -10.67
CA SER A 10 23.42 -12.79 -10.77
C SER A 10 22.12 -13.54 -10.44
N VAL A 11 21.09 -12.86 -9.98
CA VAL A 11 19.78 -13.46 -9.67
C VAL A 11 19.00 -13.85 -10.92
N PHE A 12 19.30 -13.21 -12.06
CA PHE A 12 18.69 -13.47 -13.36
C PHE A 12 19.42 -14.55 -14.15
N GLY A 13 18.74 -15.08 -15.17
CA GLY A 13 19.31 -16.03 -16.11
C GLY A 13 20.48 -15.44 -16.92
N ASP A 14 21.25 -16.30 -17.57
CA ASP A 14 22.52 -15.90 -18.17
C ASP A 14 22.41 -14.83 -19.26
N ASN A 15 21.29 -14.79 -19.98
CA ASN A 15 21.06 -13.80 -21.05
C ASN A 15 20.45 -12.49 -20.54
N ASN A 16 19.95 -12.43 -19.29
CA ASN A 16 19.18 -11.32 -18.75
C ASN A 16 19.85 -10.60 -17.56
N LYS A 17 21.12 -10.94 -17.29
CA LYS A 17 21.87 -10.39 -16.14
C LYS A 17 22.04 -8.88 -16.19
N TYR A 18 22.12 -8.28 -17.37
CA TYR A 18 22.45 -6.87 -17.52
C TYR A 18 21.26 -6.05 -17.97
N GLY A 19 21.01 -4.96 -17.25
CA GLY A 19 20.03 -3.93 -17.61
C GLY A 19 20.72 -2.62 -17.99
N VAL A 20 20.12 -1.84 -18.88
CA VAL A 20 20.57 -0.50 -19.25
C VAL A 20 19.52 0.53 -18.87
N PHE A 21 19.95 1.56 -18.13
CA PHE A 21 19.09 2.52 -17.48
C PHE A 21 19.54 3.95 -17.83
N PRO A 22 19.00 4.50 -18.94
CA PRO A 22 19.23 5.88 -19.33
C PRO A 22 18.39 6.86 -18.54
N SER A 23 18.90 8.06 -18.32
CA SER A 23 18.16 9.20 -17.78
C SER A 23 18.61 10.52 -18.38
N VAL A 24 17.67 11.46 -18.45
CA VAL A 24 17.92 12.84 -18.88
C VAL A 24 17.24 13.80 -17.92
N ALA A 25 17.94 14.88 -17.57
CA ALA A 25 17.40 15.95 -16.76
C ALA A 25 17.78 17.32 -17.34
N LEU A 26 16.80 18.21 -17.38
CA LEU A 26 16.93 19.58 -17.81
C LEU A 26 16.54 20.51 -16.67
N GLY A 27 17.22 21.63 -16.57
CA GLY A 27 16.90 22.69 -15.62
C GLY A 27 17.10 24.04 -16.27
N TRP A 28 16.05 24.86 -16.20
CA TRP A 28 16.07 26.23 -16.71
C TRP A 28 15.88 27.22 -15.57
N ASN A 29 16.87 28.07 -15.36
CA ASN A 29 16.78 29.11 -14.34
C ASN A 29 16.20 30.39 -14.96
N ILE A 30 14.88 30.47 -14.99
CA ILE A 30 14.10 31.53 -15.63
C ILE A 30 14.40 32.89 -14.99
N ALA A 31 14.58 32.95 -13.67
CA ALA A 31 14.84 34.20 -12.96
C ALA A 31 16.16 34.86 -13.36
N ARG A 32 17.07 34.14 -14.05
CA ARG A 32 18.36 34.70 -14.51
C ARG A 32 18.32 35.20 -15.97
N GLU A 33 17.18 35.04 -16.62
CA GLU A 33 17.02 35.51 -18.00
C GLU A 33 16.82 37.03 -18.05
N SER A 34 17.33 37.69 -19.10
CA SER A 34 17.24 39.14 -19.25
C SER A 34 15.83 39.70 -19.27
N PHE A 35 14.85 38.92 -19.80
CA PHE A 35 13.44 39.31 -19.78
C PHE A 35 12.80 39.31 -18.39
N MET A 36 13.49 38.75 -17.37
CA MET A 36 13.02 38.68 -15.98
C MET A 36 13.67 39.74 -15.09
N GLU A 37 14.57 40.57 -15.60
CA GLU A 37 15.28 41.62 -14.82
C GLU A 37 14.32 42.55 -14.07
N SER A 38 13.22 42.96 -14.71
CA SER A 38 12.20 43.81 -14.08
C SER A 38 11.52 43.18 -12.88
N SER A 39 11.57 41.87 -12.76
CA SER A 39 10.96 41.09 -11.66
C SER A 39 11.92 40.82 -10.51
N SER A 40 13.20 41.16 -10.62
CA SER A 40 14.26 40.86 -9.65
C SER A 40 14.00 41.40 -8.24
N ASN A 41 13.18 42.44 -8.10
CA ASN A 41 12.83 43.05 -6.83
C ASN A 41 11.96 42.12 -5.94
N TRP A 42 11.22 41.23 -6.52
CA TRP A 42 10.30 40.32 -5.79
C TRP A 42 10.54 38.85 -6.10
N LEU A 43 11.09 38.49 -7.26
CA LEU A 43 11.37 37.15 -7.72
C LEU A 43 12.89 36.87 -7.66
N ASN A 44 13.32 36.11 -6.65
CA ASN A 44 14.72 35.80 -6.45
C ASN A 44 15.13 34.48 -7.11
N THR A 45 14.23 33.55 -7.17
CA THR A 45 14.43 32.23 -7.79
C THR A 45 13.19 31.81 -8.54
N LEU A 46 13.37 31.41 -9.78
CA LEU A 46 12.37 30.69 -10.56
C LEU A 46 13.11 29.71 -11.46
N LYS A 47 13.04 28.43 -11.11
CA LYS A 47 13.72 27.36 -11.84
C LYS A 47 12.76 26.27 -12.21
N LEU A 48 12.62 26.01 -13.50
CA LEU A 48 11.88 24.88 -14.02
C LEU A 48 12.83 23.68 -14.16
N ARG A 49 12.37 22.52 -13.72
CA ARG A 49 13.08 21.23 -13.82
C ARG A 49 12.19 20.24 -14.56
N ALA A 50 12.80 19.44 -15.43
CA ALA A 50 12.13 18.30 -16.05
C ALA A 50 13.12 17.15 -16.13
N SER A 51 12.67 15.96 -15.80
CA SER A 51 13.50 14.76 -15.92
C SER A 51 12.69 13.57 -16.39
N TYR A 52 13.37 12.71 -17.14
CA TYR A 52 12.86 11.41 -17.52
C TYR A 52 13.95 10.37 -17.32
N GLY A 53 13.61 9.23 -16.74
CA GLY A 53 14.57 8.17 -16.49
C GLY A 53 13.94 6.80 -16.46
N LYS A 54 14.78 5.79 -16.73
CA LYS A 54 14.47 4.38 -16.55
C LYS A 54 15.33 3.86 -15.40
N ALA A 55 14.71 3.13 -14.46
CA ALA A 55 15.39 2.43 -13.38
C ALA A 55 15.03 0.94 -13.43
N GLY A 56 15.94 0.08 -12.99
CA GLY A 56 15.73 -1.36 -12.85
C GLY A 56 15.60 -1.75 -11.38
N ASN A 57 14.81 -2.78 -11.13
CA ASN A 57 14.68 -3.42 -9.83
C ASN A 57 14.92 -4.93 -9.99
N GLU A 58 15.68 -5.51 -9.06
CA GLU A 58 16.02 -6.94 -9.00
C GLU A 58 15.50 -7.63 -7.72
N ALA A 59 14.40 -7.13 -7.15
CA ALA A 59 13.89 -7.54 -5.84
C ALA A 59 13.36 -8.98 -5.79
N ILE A 60 14.21 -9.95 -6.20
CA ILE A 60 14.00 -11.40 -6.03
C ILE A 60 15.15 -12.01 -5.25
N GLY A 61 14.86 -13.10 -4.54
CA GLY A 61 15.90 -13.86 -3.84
C GLY A 61 16.86 -14.56 -4.81
N VAL A 62 18.04 -14.93 -4.31
CA VAL A 62 19.03 -15.70 -5.06
C VAL A 62 18.46 -17.05 -5.52
N TYR A 63 18.85 -17.50 -6.70
CA TYR A 63 18.46 -18.77 -7.31
C TYR A 63 16.96 -18.92 -7.63
N GLN A 64 16.19 -17.83 -7.68
CA GLN A 64 14.76 -17.90 -8.05
C GLN A 64 14.54 -18.15 -9.56
N SER A 65 15.55 -17.86 -10.37
CA SER A 65 15.57 -18.18 -11.81
C SER A 65 15.91 -19.64 -12.11
N ARG A 66 16.33 -20.42 -11.10
CA ARG A 66 16.81 -21.81 -11.28
C ARG A 66 15.87 -22.81 -10.60
N VAL A 67 15.80 -24.01 -11.16
CA VAL A 67 15.17 -25.14 -10.49
C VAL A 67 15.93 -25.47 -9.22
N LYS A 68 15.23 -25.61 -8.11
CA LYS A 68 15.78 -26.04 -6.82
C LYS A 68 15.31 -27.44 -6.49
N MET A 69 16.14 -28.16 -5.77
CA MET A 69 15.79 -29.46 -5.21
C MET A 69 15.71 -29.37 -3.71
N ASP A 70 14.67 -29.93 -3.14
CA ASP A 70 14.56 -30.18 -1.71
C ASP A 70 15.09 -31.56 -1.38
N SER A 71 15.63 -31.73 -0.18
CA SER A 71 16.16 -33.01 0.29
C SER A 71 15.51 -33.39 1.62
N GLY A 72 15.32 -34.67 1.82
CA GLY A 72 14.79 -35.20 3.08
C GLY A 72 14.89 -36.70 3.14
N MET A 73 14.42 -37.25 4.26
CA MET A 73 14.39 -38.70 4.46
C MET A 73 13.07 -39.26 3.97
N LEU A 74 13.15 -40.24 3.08
CA LEU A 74 12.00 -40.99 2.59
C LEU A 74 11.96 -42.37 3.22
N ALA A 75 10.83 -42.78 3.77
CA ALA A 75 10.62 -44.12 4.28
C ALA A 75 10.20 -45.02 3.10
N LEU A 76 11.08 -45.85 2.63
CA LEU A 76 10.83 -46.84 1.57
C LEU A 76 11.20 -48.23 2.08
N GLY A 77 10.22 -49.15 2.05
CA GLY A 77 10.45 -50.56 2.43
C GLY A 77 10.87 -50.76 3.89
N GLY A 78 10.47 -49.87 4.81
CA GLY A 78 10.83 -49.93 6.22
C GLY A 78 12.23 -49.34 6.55
N ALA A 79 12.94 -48.84 5.58
CA ALA A 79 14.21 -48.13 5.74
C ALA A 79 14.07 -46.63 5.46
N SER A 80 14.85 -45.82 6.16
CA SER A 80 14.92 -44.37 5.95
C SER A 80 16.05 -44.09 4.92
N ASN A 81 15.68 -43.56 3.76
CA ASN A 81 16.58 -43.26 2.68
C ASN A 81 16.63 -41.77 2.39
N ALA A 82 17.79 -41.23 2.04
CA ALA A 82 17.91 -39.86 1.56
C ALA A 82 17.24 -39.73 0.18
N GLY A 83 16.38 -38.75 0.02
CA GLY A 83 15.69 -38.47 -1.23
C GLY A 83 15.88 -37.00 -1.65
N LEU A 84 15.82 -36.79 -2.95
CA LEU A 84 15.79 -35.47 -3.57
C LEU A 84 14.55 -35.38 -4.43
N TRP A 85 13.84 -34.24 -4.35
CA TRP A 85 12.68 -33.95 -5.18
C TRP A 85 12.66 -32.46 -5.59
N PRO A 86 12.02 -32.10 -6.71
CA PRO A 86 11.89 -30.73 -7.11
C PRO A 86 11.20 -29.89 -6.01
N ASN A 87 11.73 -28.69 -5.76
CA ASN A 87 11.10 -27.70 -4.89
C ASN A 87 9.76 -27.24 -5.50
N ASP A 88 8.86 -26.73 -4.68
CA ASP A 88 7.56 -26.20 -5.10
C ASP A 88 7.64 -25.01 -6.09
N LEU A 89 8.79 -24.35 -6.19
CA LEU A 89 9.04 -23.24 -7.07
C LEU A 89 9.69 -23.71 -8.38
N MET A 90 8.99 -23.51 -9.49
CA MET A 90 9.56 -23.73 -10.83
C MET A 90 10.60 -22.68 -11.16
N GLY A 91 11.77 -23.08 -11.64
CA GLY A 91 12.78 -22.15 -12.14
C GLY A 91 12.31 -21.47 -13.42
N ASN A 92 12.68 -20.21 -13.62
CA ASN A 92 12.43 -19.44 -14.83
C ASN A 92 13.73 -18.75 -15.28
N ALA A 93 14.35 -19.29 -16.31
CA ALA A 93 15.59 -18.76 -16.86
C ALA A 93 15.43 -17.43 -17.61
N ASP A 94 14.20 -17.08 -17.99
CA ASP A 94 13.88 -15.87 -18.73
C ASP A 94 13.62 -14.66 -17.83
N LEU A 95 13.74 -14.84 -16.49
CA LEU A 95 13.59 -13.71 -15.55
C LEU A 95 14.56 -12.59 -15.87
N THR A 96 14.02 -11.38 -15.92
CA THR A 96 14.74 -10.14 -16.19
C THR A 96 14.36 -9.02 -15.21
N TRP A 97 14.94 -7.86 -15.40
CA TRP A 97 14.72 -6.66 -14.60
C TRP A 97 13.28 -6.18 -14.67
N GLU A 98 12.69 -5.96 -13.53
CA GLU A 98 11.52 -5.09 -13.41
C GLU A 98 11.95 -3.67 -13.74
N THR A 99 11.21 -2.94 -14.56
CA THR A 99 11.63 -1.64 -15.04
C THR A 99 10.61 -0.55 -14.73
N THR A 100 11.09 0.52 -14.09
CA THR A 100 10.30 1.73 -13.83
C THR A 100 10.74 2.86 -14.74
N LYS A 101 9.82 3.44 -15.49
CA LYS A 101 9.98 4.68 -16.25
C LYS A 101 9.32 5.79 -15.46
N SER A 102 10.07 6.86 -15.20
CA SER A 102 9.58 8.01 -14.42
C SER A 102 9.76 9.31 -15.19
N PHE A 103 8.73 10.14 -15.18
CA PHE A 103 8.76 11.51 -15.65
C PHE A 103 8.42 12.44 -14.50
N ASN A 104 9.24 13.47 -14.28
CA ASN A 104 9.04 14.47 -13.24
C ASN A 104 9.18 15.87 -13.83
N VAL A 105 8.29 16.77 -13.40
CA VAL A 105 8.40 18.22 -13.63
C VAL A 105 8.34 18.91 -12.29
N GLY A 106 9.33 19.77 -12.05
CA GLY A 106 9.44 20.52 -10.80
C GLY A 106 9.64 22.02 -11.06
N LEU A 107 9.11 22.83 -10.17
CA LEU A 107 9.27 24.28 -10.12
C LEU A 107 9.85 24.67 -8.76
N ASP A 108 11.03 25.27 -8.76
CA ASP A 108 11.62 25.89 -7.58
C ASP A 108 11.40 27.40 -7.64
N PHE A 109 10.95 28.01 -6.56
CA PHE A 109 10.73 29.44 -6.49
C PHE A 109 11.23 30.08 -5.20
N GLY A 110 11.58 31.35 -5.28
CA GLY A 110 11.97 32.19 -4.15
C GLY A 110 11.48 33.60 -4.37
N LEU A 111 10.69 34.13 -3.45
CA LEU A 111 9.98 35.39 -3.55
C LEU A 111 10.35 36.32 -2.38
N TRP A 112 10.32 37.65 -2.64
CA TRP A 112 10.48 38.70 -1.64
C TRP A 112 11.75 38.53 -0.79
N ASN A 113 12.91 38.56 -1.45
CA ASN A 113 14.19 38.29 -0.80
C ASN A 113 14.23 36.94 -0.06
N ASN A 114 13.67 35.91 -0.69
CA ASN A 114 13.55 34.57 -0.16
C ASN A 114 12.76 34.50 1.17
N ARG A 115 11.84 35.43 1.41
CA ARG A 115 10.89 35.31 2.54
C ARG A 115 9.91 34.17 2.34
N LEU A 116 9.57 33.87 1.10
CA LEU A 116 8.84 32.67 0.71
C LEU A 116 9.65 31.90 -0.32
N THR A 117 10.01 30.67 0.01
CA THR A 117 10.68 29.74 -0.92
C THR A 117 9.94 28.42 -0.94
N GLY A 118 10.06 27.70 -2.02
CA GLY A 118 9.43 26.40 -2.11
C GLY A 118 9.74 25.68 -3.40
N ASN A 119 9.27 24.46 -3.45
CA ASN A 119 9.22 23.66 -4.66
C ASN A 119 7.89 22.95 -4.81
N ILE A 120 7.50 22.72 -6.04
CA ILE A 120 6.36 21.88 -6.43
C ILE A 120 6.91 20.89 -7.43
N ASP A 121 6.69 19.59 -7.17
CA ASP A 121 7.05 18.51 -8.06
C ASP A 121 5.80 17.72 -8.44
N VAL A 122 5.64 17.41 -9.73
CA VAL A 122 4.61 16.54 -10.26
C VAL A 122 5.30 15.40 -10.98
N TYR A 123 4.95 14.16 -10.60
CA TYR A 123 5.57 12.99 -11.19
C TYR A 123 4.55 11.96 -11.69
N PHE A 124 5.01 11.21 -12.68
CA PHE A 124 4.33 10.06 -13.24
C PHE A 124 5.35 8.94 -13.39
N SER A 125 5.05 7.78 -12.85
CA SER A 125 5.89 6.61 -13.04
C SER A 125 5.06 5.40 -13.42
N LYS A 126 5.67 4.54 -14.23
CA LYS A 126 5.08 3.31 -14.72
C LYS A 126 6.12 2.20 -14.57
N THR A 127 5.75 1.17 -13.82
CA THR A 127 6.58 -0.02 -13.63
C THR A 127 5.99 -1.16 -14.44
N ASN A 128 6.79 -1.71 -15.30
CA ASN A 128 6.47 -2.85 -16.16
C ASN A 128 7.33 -4.05 -15.78
N ASP A 129 6.91 -5.22 -16.25
CA ASP A 129 7.64 -6.47 -16.04
C ASP A 129 7.84 -6.77 -14.55
N LEU A 130 6.79 -6.55 -13.73
CA LEU A 130 6.81 -6.81 -12.30
C LEU A 130 7.26 -8.25 -12.04
N LEU A 131 8.14 -8.42 -11.07
CA LEU A 131 8.62 -9.74 -10.65
C LEU A 131 7.59 -10.42 -9.74
N LEU A 132 6.53 -10.95 -10.35
CA LEU A 132 5.40 -11.55 -9.64
C LEU A 132 5.56 -13.06 -9.49
N LYS A 133 5.15 -13.57 -8.33
CA LYS A 133 5.05 -14.99 -8.06
C LYS A 133 3.64 -15.48 -8.45
N ARG A 134 3.56 -16.28 -9.49
CA ARG A 134 2.31 -16.82 -10.03
C ARG A 134 2.09 -18.26 -9.57
N ASN A 135 0.84 -18.59 -9.24
CA ASN A 135 0.44 -19.96 -8.98
C ASN A 135 0.36 -20.77 -10.29
N LEU A 136 0.78 -22.03 -10.23
CA LEU A 136 0.73 -22.96 -11.35
C LEU A 136 -0.29 -24.06 -11.11
N PRO A 137 -0.91 -24.60 -12.17
CA PRO A 137 -1.71 -25.81 -12.06
C PRO A 137 -0.86 -26.98 -11.53
N LYS A 138 -1.40 -27.74 -10.59
CA LYS A 138 -0.69 -28.86 -9.93
C LYS A 138 -0.17 -29.92 -10.91
N VAL A 139 -0.75 -30.04 -12.09
CA VAL A 139 -0.30 -30.96 -13.16
C VAL A 139 1.12 -30.65 -13.64
N THR A 140 1.63 -29.45 -13.41
CA THR A 140 3.01 -29.07 -13.74
C THR A 140 4.06 -29.68 -12.81
N GLY A 141 3.65 -30.21 -11.66
CA GLY A 141 4.54 -30.69 -10.61
C GLY A 141 5.15 -29.59 -9.74
N TYR A 142 4.77 -28.34 -9.97
CA TYR A 142 5.20 -27.15 -9.22
C TYR A 142 3.98 -26.36 -8.73
N ASN A 143 4.14 -25.64 -7.64
CA ASN A 143 3.06 -24.80 -7.10
C ASN A 143 3.14 -23.38 -7.65
N THR A 144 4.34 -22.86 -7.87
CA THR A 144 4.55 -21.45 -8.22
C THR A 144 5.74 -21.24 -9.17
N VAL A 145 5.74 -20.08 -9.85
CA VAL A 145 6.85 -19.59 -10.68
C VAL A 145 6.96 -18.08 -10.56
N TYR A 146 8.19 -17.55 -10.58
CA TYR A 146 8.41 -16.12 -10.80
C TYR A 146 8.37 -15.81 -12.29
N SER A 147 7.67 -14.76 -12.66
CA SER A 147 7.58 -14.28 -14.05
C SER A 147 7.57 -12.76 -14.08
N ASN A 148 8.15 -12.19 -15.14
CA ASN A 148 8.04 -10.77 -15.43
C ASN A 148 6.71 -10.51 -16.11
N MET A 149 5.75 -9.93 -15.38
CA MET A 149 4.42 -9.64 -15.91
C MET A 149 3.75 -8.57 -15.08
N GLY A 150 2.71 -7.99 -15.65
CA GLY A 150 1.94 -6.97 -14.96
C GLY A 150 2.57 -5.59 -15.02
N GLU A 151 1.79 -4.65 -14.59
CA GLU A 151 2.09 -3.23 -14.68
C GLU A 151 1.45 -2.46 -13.53
N THR A 152 2.22 -1.54 -12.94
CA THR A 152 1.69 -0.55 -12.01
C THR A 152 2.00 0.86 -12.45
N ALA A 153 1.14 1.80 -12.07
CA ALA A 153 1.36 3.22 -12.30
C ALA A 153 1.27 3.98 -10.98
N ASN A 154 2.12 5.00 -10.85
CA ASN A 154 2.07 5.96 -9.77
C ASN A 154 2.05 7.38 -10.34
N LYS A 155 1.28 8.26 -9.73
CA LYS A 155 1.32 9.69 -9.98
C LYS A 155 1.16 10.44 -8.69
N GLY A 156 1.83 11.58 -8.59
CA GLY A 156 1.77 12.35 -7.37
C GLY A 156 2.16 13.80 -7.55
N VAL A 157 1.89 14.54 -6.49
CA VAL A 157 2.26 15.95 -6.32
C VAL A 157 2.93 16.09 -4.98
N GLU A 158 4.07 16.74 -4.96
CA GLU A 158 4.82 17.09 -3.76
C GLU A 158 4.99 18.60 -3.69
N LEU A 159 4.80 19.16 -2.52
CA LEU A 159 4.94 20.59 -2.24
C LEU A 159 5.77 20.78 -0.98
N THR A 160 6.78 21.64 -1.07
CA THR A 160 7.49 22.15 0.10
C THR A 160 7.44 23.67 0.06
N LEU A 161 7.03 24.30 1.17
CA LEU A 161 7.04 25.74 1.34
C LEU A 161 7.81 26.11 2.60
N ASN A 162 8.68 27.09 2.50
CA ASN A 162 9.36 27.70 3.64
C ASN A 162 9.03 29.19 3.63
N SER A 163 8.60 29.70 4.77
CA SER A 163 8.29 31.13 4.90
C SER A 163 8.92 31.74 6.16
N ARG A 164 9.41 32.96 6.00
CA ARG A 164 9.79 33.85 7.10
C ARG A 164 8.64 34.84 7.31
N ASN A 165 7.71 34.49 8.21
CA ASN A 165 6.46 35.22 8.40
C ASN A 165 6.72 36.57 9.04
N ILE A 166 7.48 36.58 10.14
CA ILE A 166 7.88 37.79 10.88
C ILE A 166 9.38 37.77 11.14
N VAL A 167 10.02 38.90 10.91
CA VAL A 167 11.40 39.20 11.33
C VAL A 167 11.38 40.61 11.87
N SER A 168 11.41 40.77 13.19
CA SER A 168 11.28 42.08 13.86
C SER A 168 12.12 42.10 15.13
N GLY A 169 13.25 42.81 15.09
CA GLY A 169 14.16 42.86 16.22
C GLY A 169 14.62 41.47 16.67
N ASP A 170 14.42 41.19 17.94
CA ASP A 170 14.80 39.91 18.55
C ASP A 170 13.78 38.76 18.28
N PHE A 171 12.65 39.05 17.60
CA PHE A 171 11.61 38.08 17.33
C PHE A 171 11.60 37.63 15.87
N THR A 172 11.59 36.32 15.66
CA THR A 172 11.38 35.72 14.35
C THR A 172 10.32 34.64 14.41
N TRP A 173 9.51 34.55 13.37
CA TRP A 173 8.58 33.45 13.14
C TRP A 173 8.76 32.91 11.73
N SER A 174 9.07 31.63 11.60
CA SER A 174 9.16 30.91 10.33
C SER A 174 8.26 29.68 10.32
N SER A 175 7.80 29.31 9.12
CA SER A 175 7.01 28.13 8.91
C SER A 175 7.60 27.29 7.79
N ASN A 176 7.53 25.95 7.95
CA ASN A 176 7.82 24.98 6.92
C ASN A 176 6.58 24.10 6.73
N LEU A 177 6.06 24.03 5.51
CA LEU A 177 4.96 23.16 5.10
C LEU A 177 5.49 22.15 4.12
N VAL A 178 5.19 20.87 4.35
CA VAL A 178 5.40 19.77 3.42
C VAL A 178 4.05 19.08 3.14
N PHE A 179 3.81 18.74 1.88
CA PHE A 179 2.62 18.04 1.45
C PHE A 179 2.99 17.05 0.35
N SER A 180 2.46 15.85 0.44
CA SER A 180 2.60 14.81 -0.59
C SER A 180 1.28 14.11 -0.82
N TRP A 181 0.86 14.04 -2.08
CA TRP A 181 -0.27 13.25 -2.56
C TRP A 181 0.24 12.24 -3.57
N ASN A 182 -0.16 10.98 -3.42
CA ASN A 182 0.20 9.91 -4.34
C ASN A 182 -1.01 9.03 -4.67
N LYS A 183 -1.14 8.65 -5.93
CA LYS A 183 -2.07 7.61 -6.38
C LYS A 183 -1.28 6.47 -7.02
N ASN A 184 -1.29 5.31 -6.37
CA ASN A 184 -0.84 4.04 -6.93
C ASN A 184 -2.01 3.30 -7.58
N GLU A 185 -1.76 2.58 -8.67
CA GLU A 185 -2.79 1.84 -9.40
C GLU A 185 -2.17 0.63 -10.14
N ILE A 186 -2.76 -0.53 -9.97
CA ILE A 186 -2.45 -1.73 -10.75
C ILE A 186 -3.11 -1.56 -12.12
N LYS A 187 -2.32 -1.64 -13.20
CA LYS A 187 -2.79 -1.48 -14.57
C LYS A 187 -2.99 -2.82 -15.26
N ASP A 188 -2.13 -3.76 -14.97
CA ASP A 188 -2.20 -5.13 -15.47
C ASP A 188 -1.57 -6.07 -14.45
N LEU A 189 -1.97 -7.35 -14.47
CA LEU A 189 -1.39 -8.39 -13.63
C LEU A 189 -0.78 -9.51 -14.49
N TYR A 190 -1.64 -10.26 -15.16
CA TYR A 190 -1.24 -11.48 -15.89
C TYR A 190 -1.54 -11.39 -17.39
N GLY A 191 -1.95 -10.22 -17.89
CA GLY A 191 -2.32 -10.01 -19.29
C GLY A 191 -3.71 -10.56 -19.66
N ASP A 192 -4.48 -11.03 -18.68
CA ASP A 192 -5.80 -11.63 -18.88
C ASP A 192 -6.97 -10.69 -18.52
N GLY A 193 -6.65 -9.50 -17.99
CA GLY A 193 -7.65 -8.52 -17.56
C GLY A 193 -8.44 -8.91 -16.32
N GLN A 194 -7.98 -9.91 -15.55
CA GLN A 194 -8.66 -10.39 -14.37
C GLN A 194 -8.00 -9.88 -13.08
N ASN A 195 -8.79 -9.79 -12.01
CA ASN A 195 -8.29 -9.52 -10.67
C ASN A 195 -7.69 -10.78 -10.05
N ASP A 196 -6.69 -10.63 -9.20
CA ASP A 196 -6.15 -11.70 -8.36
C ASP A 196 -6.73 -11.63 -6.96
N LEU A 197 -7.83 -12.34 -6.73
CA LEU A 197 -8.51 -12.37 -5.44
C LEU A 197 -7.64 -13.03 -4.35
N GLY A 198 -6.80 -14.00 -4.71
CA GLY A 198 -5.93 -14.70 -3.77
C GLY A 198 -4.88 -13.79 -3.16
N ASN A 199 -4.27 -12.93 -3.96
CA ASN A 199 -3.32 -11.93 -3.53
C ASN A 199 -3.98 -10.58 -3.18
N ARG A 200 -5.30 -10.45 -3.38
CA ARG A 200 -6.06 -9.20 -3.19
C ARG A 200 -5.54 -8.06 -4.06
N TRP A 201 -5.20 -8.37 -5.31
CA TRP A 201 -4.77 -7.42 -6.31
C TRP A 201 -5.90 -7.16 -7.31
N PHE A 202 -6.28 -5.90 -7.42
CA PHE A 202 -7.44 -5.47 -8.21
C PHE A 202 -6.99 -4.44 -9.24
N LEU A 203 -7.37 -4.65 -10.50
CA LEU A 203 -7.12 -3.70 -11.58
C LEU A 203 -7.80 -2.37 -11.29
N GLY A 204 -7.10 -1.27 -11.54
CA GLY A 204 -7.58 0.08 -11.25
C GLY A 204 -7.48 0.51 -9.78
N HIS A 205 -7.02 -0.36 -8.89
CA HIS A 205 -6.86 -0.10 -7.46
C HIS A 205 -5.40 -0.10 -7.02
N PRO A 206 -5.06 0.49 -5.86
CA PRO A 206 -3.71 0.42 -5.32
C PRO A 206 -3.35 -1.00 -4.87
N ILE A 207 -2.05 -1.30 -4.81
CA ILE A 207 -1.52 -2.62 -4.40
C ILE A 207 -2.04 -3.03 -3.01
N GLY A 208 -2.10 -2.10 -2.06
CA GLY A 208 -2.53 -2.36 -0.69
C GLY A 208 -3.99 -1.99 -0.46
N VAL A 209 -4.93 -2.86 -0.81
CA VAL A 209 -6.36 -2.67 -0.47
C VAL A 209 -6.77 -3.52 0.74
N ILE A 210 -7.78 -3.04 1.46
CA ILE A 210 -8.53 -3.85 2.41
C ILE A 210 -9.74 -4.39 1.67
N TYR A 211 -9.73 -5.69 1.41
CA TYR A 211 -10.80 -6.44 0.76
C TYR A 211 -11.47 -7.32 1.81
N ASP A 212 -12.72 -6.98 2.19
CA ASP A 212 -13.40 -7.57 3.33
C ASP A 212 -14.92 -7.45 3.21
N TYR A 213 -15.62 -8.15 4.09
CA TYR A 213 -17.08 -8.12 4.23
C TYR A 213 -17.60 -6.75 4.68
N THR A 214 -18.91 -6.57 4.61
CA THR A 214 -19.62 -5.43 5.18
C THR A 214 -20.32 -5.83 6.46
N MET A 215 -19.84 -5.36 7.61
CA MET A 215 -20.52 -5.54 8.87
C MET A 215 -21.75 -4.62 8.93
N VAL A 216 -22.90 -5.18 9.30
CA VAL A 216 -24.16 -4.46 9.46
C VAL A 216 -24.66 -4.47 10.89
N GLY A 217 -23.95 -5.11 11.79
CA GLY A 217 -24.26 -5.15 13.22
C GLY A 217 -23.76 -6.41 13.91
N ILE A 218 -24.40 -6.73 15.00
CA ILE A 218 -24.20 -7.93 15.79
C ILE A 218 -25.53 -8.67 15.88
N TRP A 219 -25.54 -9.97 15.65
CA TRP A 219 -26.72 -10.80 15.78
C TRP A 219 -27.28 -10.75 17.19
N GLN A 220 -28.55 -10.38 17.35
CA GLN A 220 -29.24 -10.28 18.63
C GLN A 220 -30.00 -11.58 18.95
N GLU A 221 -30.28 -11.84 20.23
CA GLU A 221 -31.00 -13.05 20.66
C GLU A 221 -32.37 -13.20 20.02
N ASP A 222 -33.10 -12.09 19.90
CA ASP A 222 -34.44 -12.07 19.32
C ASP A 222 -34.42 -12.30 17.80
N GLU A 223 -33.38 -11.84 17.08
CA GLU A 223 -33.18 -12.13 15.65
C GLU A 223 -32.89 -13.62 15.44
N ILE A 224 -32.02 -14.20 16.28
CA ILE A 224 -31.70 -15.62 16.22
C ILE A 224 -32.95 -16.47 16.55
N ALA A 225 -33.69 -16.06 17.59
CA ALA A 225 -34.94 -16.79 17.99
C ALA A 225 -36.04 -16.72 16.92
N ARG A 226 -36.12 -15.64 16.13
CA ARG A 226 -37.02 -15.55 14.97
C ARG A 226 -36.54 -16.33 13.76
N GLY A 227 -35.27 -16.77 13.75
CA GLY A 227 -34.67 -17.47 12.61
C GLY A 227 -34.22 -16.52 11.48
N ASP A 228 -34.10 -15.23 11.74
CA ASP A 228 -33.71 -14.22 10.73
C ASP A 228 -32.35 -14.55 10.08
N HIS A 229 -31.41 -15.13 10.86
CA HIS A 229 -30.09 -15.55 10.41
C HIS A 229 -30.11 -16.68 9.38
N LEU A 230 -31.17 -17.51 9.39
CA LEU A 230 -31.29 -18.67 8.50
C LEU A 230 -31.36 -18.27 7.01
N ASN A 231 -31.68 -16.99 6.73
CA ASN A 231 -31.83 -16.49 5.36
C ASN A 231 -30.50 -16.36 4.63
N TRP A 232 -29.38 -16.10 5.36
CA TRP A 232 -28.06 -15.91 4.72
C TRP A 232 -26.85 -16.31 5.59
N ASP A 233 -27.01 -16.50 6.88
CA ASP A 233 -25.92 -16.92 7.79
C ASP A 233 -26.40 -17.98 8.80
N PRO A 234 -26.76 -19.18 8.35
CA PRO A 234 -27.39 -20.22 9.17
C PRO A 234 -26.52 -20.74 10.30
N ILE A 235 -25.23 -20.44 10.30
CA ILE A 235 -24.30 -20.80 11.37
C ILE A 235 -24.16 -19.74 12.46
N ALA A 236 -24.79 -18.57 12.28
CA ALA A 236 -24.69 -17.46 13.23
C ALA A 236 -25.37 -17.79 14.57
N GLU A 237 -24.84 -17.20 15.62
CA GLU A 237 -25.36 -17.24 16.97
C GLU A 237 -25.46 -15.82 17.53
N ALA A 238 -26.27 -15.63 18.59
CA ALA A 238 -26.37 -14.33 19.25
C ALA A 238 -25.00 -13.84 19.74
N GLY A 239 -24.68 -12.58 19.45
CA GLY A 239 -23.38 -11.98 19.72
C GLY A 239 -22.34 -12.17 18.63
N ASP A 240 -22.64 -12.87 17.53
CA ASP A 240 -21.75 -12.98 16.37
C ASP A 240 -21.81 -11.72 15.50
N VAL A 241 -20.74 -11.48 14.75
CA VAL A 241 -20.69 -10.42 13.73
C VAL A 241 -21.74 -10.70 12.66
N LYS A 242 -22.63 -9.73 12.44
CA LYS A 242 -23.64 -9.76 11.39
C LYS A 242 -23.10 -9.11 10.13
N LEU A 243 -22.97 -9.88 9.06
CA LEU A 243 -22.47 -9.45 7.77
C LEU A 243 -23.61 -9.28 6.78
N ALA A 244 -23.43 -8.40 5.80
CA ALA A 244 -24.37 -8.25 4.71
C ALA A 244 -24.10 -9.29 3.62
N ASP A 245 -25.15 -9.97 3.17
CA ASP A 245 -25.20 -10.66 1.89
C ASP A 245 -25.45 -9.59 0.81
N ILE A 246 -24.43 -9.28 0.02
CA ILE A 246 -24.47 -8.21 -0.97
C ILE A 246 -24.24 -8.68 -2.40
N SER A 247 -23.68 -9.86 -2.57
CA SER A 247 -23.33 -10.40 -3.89
C SER A 247 -23.15 -11.90 -3.85
N GLY A 248 -23.68 -12.58 -4.86
CA GLY A 248 -23.36 -13.97 -5.18
C GLY A 248 -22.59 -14.07 -6.50
N PRO A 249 -22.50 -15.27 -7.11
CA PRO A 249 -21.80 -15.48 -8.38
C PRO A 249 -22.29 -14.59 -9.53
N ASP A 250 -23.58 -14.21 -9.49
CA ASP A 250 -24.22 -13.36 -10.51
C ASP A 250 -24.21 -11.87 -10.15
N GLY A 251 -23.53 -11.49 -9.06
CA GLY A 251 -23.44 -10.10 -8.58
C GLY A 251 -24.68 -9.61 -7.83
N VAL A 252 -25.60 -10.50 -7.43
CA VAL A 252 -26.77 -10.21 -6.60
C VAL A 252 -26.73 -11.07 -5.34
N PRO A 253 -27.36 -10.66 -4.22
CA PRO A 253 -27.45 -11.46 -3.02
C PRO A 253 -28.02 -12.86 -3.28
N ASP A 254 -27.36 -13.90 -2.78
CA ASP A 254 -27.71 -15.29 -3.05
C ASP A 254 -28.16 -16.09 -1.82
N GLY A 255 -28.28 -15.42 -0.67
CA GLY A 255 -28.68 -16.03 0.59
C GLY A 255 -27.55 -16.77 1.31
N LYS A 256 -26.30 -16.39 1.09
CA LYS A 256 -25.13 -16.97 1.76
C LYS A 256 -24.09 -15.89 2.03
N ILE A 257 -23.35 -16.04 3.11
CA ILE A 257 -22.16 -15.23 3.35
C ILE A 257 -20.94 -16.02 2.87
N ASP A 258 -20.34 -15.56 1.77
CA ASP A 258 -19.13 -16.16 1.22
C ASP A 258 -18.17 -15.12 0.63
N ASP A 259 -17.15 -15.55 -0.11
CA ASP A 259 -16.13 -14.65 -0.64
C ASP A 259 -16.68 -13.64 -1.67
N ASN A 260 -17.87 -13.87 -2.25
CA ASN A 260 -18.50 -12.94 -3.18
C ASN A 260 -19.04 -11.69 -2.47
N ASP A 261 -19.31 -11.74 -1.16
CA ASP A 261 -19.76 -10.60 -0.36
C ASP A 261 -18.66 -9.65 0.06
N ARG A 262 -17.41 -9.96 -0.29
CA ARG A 262 -16.29 -9.09 0.02
C ARG A 262 -16.21 -7.93 -0.97
N THR A 263 -15.89 -6.76 -0.45
CA THR A 263 -15.69 -5.54 -1.25
C THR A 263 -14.45 -4.77 -0.79
N ILE A 264 -13.97 -3.87 -1.63
CA ILE A 264 -12.84 -3.00 -1.28
C ILE A 264 -13.32 -1.93 -0.29
N LYS A 265 -12.87 -2.03 0.95
CA LYS A 265 -13.22 -1.12 2.05
C LYS A 265 -12.32 0.11 2.11
N GLY A 266 -11.20 0.10 1.42
CA GLY A 266 -10.23 1.18 1.39
C GLY A 266 -8.83 0.68 1.09
N GLN A 267 -7.85 1.53 1.34
CA GLN A 267 -6.44 1.27 1.08
C GLN A 267 -5.60 1.43 2.34
N THR A 268 -4.50 0.65 2.42
CA THR A 268 -3.57 0.66 3.56
C THR A 268 -2.52 1.75 3.47
N THR A 269 -2.35 2.34 2.29
CA THR A 269 -1.45 3.48 2.05
C THR A 269 -2.23 4.79 2.12
N PRO A 270 -1.66 5.85 2.69
CA PRO A 270 -2.33 7.14 2.74
C PRO A 270 -2.54 7.72 1.32
N LYS A 271 -3.65 8.45 1.16
CA LYS A 271 -3.88 9.25 -0.06
C LYS A 271 -3.00 10.49 -0.07
N TRP A 272 -2.80 11.11 1.08
CA TRP A 272 -1.91 12.24 1.24
C TRP A 272 -1.34 12.32 2.66
N ILE A 273 -0.19 12.97 2.77
CA ILE A 273 0.51 13.25 4.01
C ILE A 273 0.84 14.74 4.03
N GLY A 274 0.69 15.36 5.18
CA GLY A 274 1.04 16.76 5.40
C GLY A 274 1.82 16.97 6.68
N GLY A 275 2.72 17.94 6.69
CA GLY A 275 3.48 18.34 7.85
C GLY A 275 3.64 19.87 7.89
N LEU A 276 3.40 20.47 9.05
CA LEU A 276 3.59 21.91 9.29
C LEU A 276 4.46 22.10 10.52
N THR A 277 5.60 22.75 10.33
CA THR A 277 6.46 23.18 11.43
C THR A 277 6.41 24.70 11.54
N ASN A 278 6.08 25.20 12.73
CA ASN A 278 6.25 26.62 13.05
C ASN A 278 7.37 26.78 14.07
N THR A 279 8.28 27.68 13.80
CA THR A 279 9.40 28.01 14.68
C THR A 279 9.34 29.49 15.06
N PHE A 280 9.28 29.73 16.36
CA PHE A 280 9.29 31.07 16.97
C PHE A 280 10.59 31.23 17.75
N THR A 281 11.33 32.26 17.47
CA THR A 281 12.56 32.61 18.22
C THR A 281 12.42 34.00 18.81
N TYR A 282 12.69 34.12 20.09
CA TYR A 282 12.75 35.39 20.80
C TYR A 282 14.02 35.43 21.67
N LYS A 283 14.98 36.22 21.29
CA LYS A 283 16.32 36.26 21.92
C LYS A 283 16.93 34.86 21.94
N ASP A 284 17.24 34.35 23.12
CA ASP A 284 17.85 33.03 23.34
C ASP A 284 16.84 31.88 23.40
N PHE A 285 15.53 32.16 23.31
CA PHE A 285 14.47 31.16 23.38
C PHE A 285 13.97 30.78 22.01
N THR A 286 13.82 29.49 21.76
CA THR A 286 13.21 28.94 20.54
C THR A 286 12.13 27.95 20.89
N LEU A 287 10.92 28.16 20.32
CA LEU A 287 9.80 27.23 20.37
C LEU A 287 9.54 26.69 18.97
N SER A 288 9.55 25.37 18.82
CA SER A 288 9.16 24.71 17.56
C SER A 288 7.94 23.84 17.80
N ILE A 289 6.91 24.03 16.95
CA ILE A 289 5.66 23.26 16.97
C ILE A 289 5.57 22.52 15.64
N PHE A 290 5.55 21.19 15.69
CA PHE A 290 5.37 20.33 14.54
C PHE A 290 4.01 19.64 14.58
N ILE A 291 3.27 19.74 13.48
CA ILE A 291 1.98 19.07 13.28
C ILE A 291 2.13 18.18 12.05
N GLN A 292 1.79 16.91 12.18
CA GLN A 292 1.77 15.96 11.07
C GLN A 292 0.36 15.39 10.92
N THR A 293 -0.02 15.14 9.68
CA THR A 293 -1.27 14.45 9.36
C THR A 293 -1.04 13.43 8.25
N THR A 294 -1.74 12.32 8.36
CA THR A 294 -1.75 11.23 7.37
C THR A 294 -3.19 10.86 7.11
N GLN A 295 -3.64 10.94 5.85
CA GLN A 295 -5.06 10.88 5.54
C GLN A 295 -5.42 9.86 4.47
N GLY A 296 -6.63 9.29 4.59
CA GLY A 296 -7.22 8.41 3.60
C GLY A 296 -6.65 6.98 3.61
N LEU A 297 -6.08 6.54 4.73
CA LEU A 297 -5.68 5.14 4.93
C LEU A 297 -6.64 4.42 5.88
N LYS A 298 -6.77 3.12 5.69
CA LYS A 298 -7.48 2.22 6.61
C LYS A 298 -6.56 1.11 7.08
N LYS A 299 -6.85 0.55 8.25
CA LYS A 299 -6.20 -0.63 8.81
C LYS A 299 -7.24 -1.58 9.36
N ASN A 300 -6.92 -2.87 9.38
CA ASN A 300 -7.71 -3.83 10.14
C ASN A 300 -7.35 -3.69 11.63
N ASN A 301 -8.37 -3.61 12.47
CA ASN A 301 -8.18 -3.54 13.92
C ASN A 301 -7.98 -4.95 14.49
N SER A 302 -6.76 -5.45 14.41
CA SER A 302 -6.42 -6.80 14.88
C SER A 302 -6.61 -6.99 16.39
N LEU A 303 -6.54 -5.92 17.17
CA LEU A 303 -6.80 -6.02 18.63
C LEU A 303 -8.23 -6.45 18.90
N ILE A 304 -9.18 -5.90 18.15
CA ILE A 304 -10.61 -6.23 18.26
C ILE A 304 -10.92 -7.55 17.57
N GLY A 305 -10.39 -7.74 16.37
CA GLY A 305 -10.57 -8.98 15.61
C GLY A 305 -10.13 -10.22 16.38
N MET A 306 -9.01 -10.13 17.11
CA MET A 306 -8.40 -11.26 17.84
C MET A 306 -8.92 -11.42 19.27
N ALA A 307 -9.46 -10.37 19.89
CA ALA A 307 -9.85 -10.39 21.32
C ALA A 307 -10.87 -11.52 21.65
N GLY A 308 -11.77 -11.85 20.71
CA GLY A 308 -12.75 -12.91 20.89
C GLY A 308 -12.23 -14.32 20.54
N ASP A 309 -11.22 -14.45 19.69
CA ASP A 309 -10.74 -15.75 19.23
C ASP A 309 -9.71 -16.37 20.18
N GLU A 310 -9.09 -15.54 21.01
CA GLU A 310 -8.09 -15.94 21.99
C GLU A 310 -8.57 -15.71 23.44
N MET A 311 -9.81 -16.07 23.75
CA MET A 311 -10.40 -15.91 25.08
C MET A 311 -9.45 -16.37 26.19
N GLY A 312 -9.21 -15.48 27.16
CA GLY A 312 -8.33 -15.74 28.29
C GLY A 312 -6.82 -15.66 28.02
N ARG A 313 -6.41 -15.36 26.77
CA ARG A 313 -5.00 -15.23 26.40
C ARG A 313 -4.54 -13.79 26.23
N ARG A 314 -5.48 -12.86 25.96
CA ARG A 314 -5.16 -11.45 25.73
C ARG A 314 -6.07 -10.53 26.53
N ASN A 315 -5.47 -9.50 27.11
CA ASN A 315 -6.20 -8.40 27.70
C ASN A 315 -6.46 -7.34 26.64
N THR A 316 -7.62 -6.70 26.68
CA THR A 316 -7.91 -5.50 25.91
C THR A 316 -7.28 -4.29 26.60
N THR A 317 -6.80 -3.32 25.82
CA THR A 317 -6.18 -2.09 26.36
C THR A 317 -7.20 -1.04 26.78
N THR A 318 -8.47 -1.20 26.37
CA THR A 318 -9.59 -0.29 26.67
C THR A 318 -10.80 -1.10 27.10
N GLU A 319 -11.64 -0.50 27.93
CA GLU A 319 -12.97 -1.03 28.23
C GLU A 319 -13.84 -0.92 26.98
N ILE A 320 -14.24 -2.07 26.42
CA ILE A 320 -15.12 -2.14 25.25
C ILE A 320 -16.45 -2.71 25.69
N GLY A 321 -17.55 -2.03 25.33
CA GLY A 321 -18.90 -2.52 25.55
C GLY A 321 -19.25 -3.67 24.61
N TYR A 322 -18.60 -4.83 24.77
CA TYR A 322 -18.88 -6.01 23.96
C TYR A 322 -20.28 -6.56 24.23
N TRP A 323 -20.78 -7.30 23.25
CA TRP A 323 -22.11 -7.88 23.34
C TRP A 323 -22.19 -8.94 24.43
N THR A 324 -23.21 -8.83 25.28
CA THR A 324 -23.72 -9.85 26.22
C THR A 324 -25.24 -9.82 26.17
N PRO A 325 -25.95 -10.83 26.75
CA PRO A 325 -27.40 -10.78 26.87
C PRO A 325 -27.93 -9.52 27.58
N GLU A 326 -27.17 -8.99 28.52
CA GLU A 326 -27.48 -7.78 29.30
C GLU A 326 -27.04 -6.48 28.60
N ASN A 327 -25.99 -6.57 27.77
CA ASN A 327 -25.46 -5.44 26.98
C ASN A 327 -25.59 -5.74 25.49
N LYS A 328 -26.73 -5.41 24.90
CA LYS A 328 -27.05 -5.65 23.49
C LYS A 328 -26.28 -4.71 22.56
N SER A 329 -24.93 -4.81 22.56
CA SER A 329 -24.10 -4.06 21.63
C SER A 329 -24.42 -4.43 20.19
N ASN A 330 -24.48 -3.43 19.30
CA ASN A 330 -24.59 -3.63 17.85
C ASN A 330 -23.28 -3.26 17.12
N GLU A 331 -22.25 -2.92 17.89
CA GLU A 331 -20.95 -2.46 17.39
C GLU A 331 -19.83 -3.49 17.70
N TRP A 332 -19.86 -4.05 18.92
CA TRP A 332 -18.83 -4.93 19.43
C TRP A 332 -19.39 -6.35 19.63
N ARG A 333 -18.78 -7.33 18.96
CA ARG A 333 -19.16 -8.73 19.06
C ARG A 333 -18.95 -9.32 20.45
N SER A 334 -19.59 -10.45 20.72
CA SER A 334 -19.28 -11.25 21.93
C SER A 334 -17.81 -11.67 21.97
N LEU A 335 -17.24 -11.72 23.18
CA LEU A 335 -15.88 -12.26 23.41
C LEU A 335 -15.84 -13.81 23.34
N ARG A 336 -16.95 -14.45 23.02
CA ARG A 336 -17.02 -15.89 22.81
C ARG A 336 -16.10 -16.31 21.66
N LYS A 337 -15.44 -17.46 21.80
CA LYS A 337 -14.67 -18.06 20.72
C LYS A 337 -15.55 -18.26 19.47
N ASN A 338 -15.00 -17.95 18.30
CA ASN A 338 -15.69 -18.07 17.00
C ASN A 338 -16.90 -17.13 16.82
N SER A 339 -17.04 -16.05 17.58
CA SER A 339 -18.08 -15.05 17.32
C SER A 339 -17.81 -14.18 16.06
N ASN A 340 -16.71 -14.43 15.37
CA ASN A 340 -16.34 -13.89 14.06
C ASN A 340 -16.12 -15.03 13.06
N LYS A 341 -17.20 -15.71 12.70
CA LYS A 341 -17.17 -16.98 11.94
C LYS A 341 -16.58 -16.85 10.53
N HIS A 342 -16.75 -15.70 9.92
CA HIS A 342 -16.31 -15.42 8.56
C HIS A 342 -14.95 -14.67 8.49
N GLY A 343 -14.34 -14.36 9.64
CA GLY A 343 -13.03 -13.71 9.69
C GLY A 343 -13.02 -12.24 9.26
N TYR A 344 -14.08 -11.49 9.61
CA TYR A 344 -14.13 -10.06 9.40
C TYR A 344 -12.97 -9.33 10.09
N GLY A 345 -12.27 -8.47 9.37
CA GLY A 345 -11.03 -7.83 9.84
C GLY A 345 -11.20 -6.55 10.64
N PHE A 346 -12.43 -6.08 10.84
CA PHE A 346 -12.74 -4.80 11.50
C PHE A 346 -11.95 -3.62 10.90
N PRO A 347 -12.13 -3.33 9.60
CA PRO A 347 -11.45 -2.21 8.97
C PRO A 347 -11.89 -0.87 9.57
N CYS A 348 -10.93 -0.10 10.04
CA CYS A 348 -11.15 1.22 10.63
C CYS A 348 -10.36 2.30 9.90
N ASP A 349 -10.79 3.55 10.01
CA ASP A 349 -10.02 4.71 9.59
C ASP A 349 -8.80 4.84 10.50
N ALA A 350 -7.62 4.93 9.90
CA ALA A 350 -6.35 5.09 10.58
C ALA A 350 -5.68 6.43 10.24
N SER A 351 -6.44 7.37 9.68
CA SER A 351 -6.00 8.76 9.44
C SER A 351 -5.75 9.48 10.77
N TYR A 352 -4.75 10.36 10.81
CA TYR A 352 -4.40 11.19 11.98
C TYR A 352 -3.81 12.53 11.57
#